data_b2b83f2b0442150a8cf3e7566b1c3656
#
_entry.id   b2b83f2b0442150a8cf3e7566b1c3656
#
_cell.length_a   1.000
_cell.length_b   1.000
_cell.length_c   1.000
_cell.angle_alpha   90.00
_cell.angle_beta   90.00
_cell.angle_gamma   90.00
#
_symmetry.space_group_name_H-M   'P 1'
#
loop_
_entity.id
_entity.type
_entity.pdbx_description
1 polymer ?
#
loop_
_entity_poly.entity_id
_entity_poly.type
_entity_poly.pdbx_seq_one_letter_code
_entity_poly.pdbx_strand_id
1 'polypeptide(L)'
;MNAKSLTVIAQIKARPGQENAVRQELLSLVAPSRKDAGCLNYDLHQALDNPALFLFHENWTGKAQLDAHLQKPDLQAVLGRVGQMAAEPPQITLWEKIG
;
A
#
# COMPACT_ATOMS: atom_id res chain seq x y z
N MET A 1 -27.24 5.92 8.94
CA MET A 1 -26.59 5.54 7.66
C MET A 1 -25.14 5.20 7.92
N ASN A 2 -24.72 4.06 7.47
CA ASN A 2 -23.35 3.63 7.66
C ASN A 2 -22.41 4.29 6.66
N ALA A 3 -21.28 4.75 7.15
CA ALA A 3 -20.22 5.20 6.25
C ALA A 3 -19.74 4.02 5.40
N LYS A 4 -19.56 4.26 4.12
CA LYS A 4 -19.01 3.24 3.22
C LYS A 4 -17.52 3.07 3.49
N SER A 5 -17.05 1.82 3.44
CA SER A 5 -15.63 1.56 3.49
C SER A 5 -14.97 2.09 2.22
N LEU A 6 -13.70 2.47 2.36
CA LEU A 6 -12.88 2.98 1.27
C LEU A 6 -11.91 1.90 0.86
N THR A 7 -11.86 1.60 -0.43
CA THR A 7 -10.90 0.66 -1.00
C THR A 7 -9.73 1.42 -1.60
N VAL A 8 -8.52 0.95 -1.31
CA VAL A 8 -7.29 1.52 -1.85
C VAL A 8 -6.57 0.44 -2.65
N ILE A 9 -6.17 0.80 -3.86
CA ILE A 9 -5.26 -0.02 -4.67
C ILE A 9 -3.99 0.80 -4.85
N ALA A 10 -2.85 0.26 -4.38
CA ALA A 10 -1.55 0.90 -4.53
C ALA A 10 -0.64 -0.01 -5.34
N GLN A 11 -0.12 0.48 -6.45
CA GLN A 11 0.79 -0.28 -7.32
C GLN A 11 2.18 0.32 -7.25
N ILE A 12 3.16 -0.55 -7.06
CA ILE A 12 4.58 -0.16 -7.00
C ILE A 12 5.34 -1.05 -7.97
N LYS A 13 6.17 -0.42 -8.82
CA LYS A 13 7.02 -1.13 -9.76
C LYS A 13 8.48 -0.89 -9.42
N ALA A 14 9.20 -1.97 -9.09
CA ALA A 14 10.62 -1.90 -8.76
C ALA A 14 11.47 -1.72 -10.05
N ARG A 15 12.59 -1.01 -9.92
CA ARG A 15 13.60 -1.00 -10.99
C ARG A 15 14.22 -2.39 -11.11
N PRO A 16 14.73 -2.73 -12.33
CA PRO A 16 15.44 -3.99 -12.51
C PRO A 16 16.58 -4.11 -11.48
N GLY A 17 16.65 -5.26 -10.83
CA GLY A 17 17.63 -5.54 -9.78
C GLY A 17 17.21 -5.14 -8.38
N GLN A 18 16.11 -4.37 -8.22
CA GLN A 18 15.65 -3.90 -6.92
C GLN A 18 14.41 -4.67 -6.41
N GLU A 19 14.00 -5.71 -7.11
CA GLU A 19 12.76 -6.43 -6.80
C GLU A 19 12.73 -6.94 -5.37
N ASN A 20 13.81 -7.60 -4.92
CA ASN A 20 13.86 -8.16 -3.58
C ASN A 20 13.92 -7.06 -2.50
N ALA A 21 14.66 -5.98 -2.75
CA ALA A 21 14.77 -4.88 -1.81
C ALA A 21 13.42 -4.19 -1.63
N VAL A 22 12.71 -3.93 -2.72
CA VAL A 22 11.36 -3.36 -2.67
C VAL A 22 10.42 -4.30 -1.94
N ARG A 23 10.47 -5.59 -2.26
CA ARG A 23 9.63 -6.61 -1.62
C ARG A 23 9.80 -6.58 -0.09
N GLN A 24 11.02 -6.54 0.40
CA GLN A 24 11.29 -6.52 1.84
C GLN A 24 10.75 -5.24 2.51
N GLU A 25 10.96 -4.09 1.87
CA GLU A 25 10.44 -2.84 2.39
C GLU A 25 8.91 -2.85 2.46
N LEU A 26 8.23 -3.31 1.40
CA LEU A 26 6.77 -3.36 1.38
C LEU A 26 6.22 -4.36 2.39
N LEU A 27 6.87 -5.52 2.55
CA LEU A 27 6.46 -6.51 3.55
C LEU A 27 6.51 -5.93 4.97
N SER A 28 7.47 -5.06 5.26
CA SER A 28 7.59 -4.45 6.59
C SER A 28 6.39 -3.58 6.97
N LEU A 29 5.58 -3.16 5.99
CA LEU A 29 4.40 -2.33 6.23
C LEU A 29 3.17 -3.14 6.62
N VAL A 30 3.15 -4.45 6.34
CA VAL A 30 1.90 -5.24 6.43
C VAL A 30 1.41 -5.35 7.86
N ALA A 31 2.22 -5.87 8.77
CA ALA A 31 1.79 -6.08 10.15
C ALA A 31 1.46 -4.77 10.89
N PRO A 32 2.29 -3.71 10.80
CA PRO A 32 1.95 -2.43 11.45
C PRO A 32 0.67 -1.81 10.89
N SER A 33 0.48 -1.86 9.56
CA SER A 33 -0.69 -1.25 8.93
C SER A 33 -1.98 -1.93 9.33
N ARG A 34 -1.95 -3.25 9.50
CA ARG A 34 -3.13 -4.01 9.95
C ARG A 34 -3.58 -3.63 11.36
N LYS A 35 -2.70 -3.03 12.15
CA LYS A 35 -3.00 -2.57 13.51
C LYS A 35 -3.49 -1.13 13.56
N ASP A 36 -3.46 -0.41 12.45
CA ASP A 36 -3.92 0.97 12.40
C ASP A 36 -5.43 1.04 12.58
N ALA A 37 -5.89 2.07 13.28
CA ALA A 37 -7.33 2.27 13.51
C ALA A 37 -8.04 2.39 12.16
N GLY A 38 -9.12 1.62 12.01
CA GLY A 38 -9.93 1.65 10.81
C GLY A 38 -9.41 0.80 9.66
N CYS A 39 -8.29 0.11 9.82
CA CYS A 39 -7.80 -0.81 8.80
C CYS A 39 -8.62 -2.11 8.83
N LEU A 40 -9.35 -2.38 7.75
CA LEU A 40 -10.16 -3.60 7.62
C LEU A 40 -9.35 -4.73 7.03
N ASN A 41 -8.54 -4.44 6.02
CA ASN A 41 -7.53 -5.36 5.50
C ASN A 41 -6.39 -4.57 4.86
N TYR A 42 -5.23 -5.20 4.79
CA TYR A 42 -4.03 -4.60 4.20
C TYR A 42 -3.19 -5.75 3.65
N ASP A 43 -3.33 -6.02 2.35
CA ASP A 43 -2.78 -7.23 1.72
C ASP A 43 -1.84 -6.86 0.60
N LEU A 44 -0.64 -7.43 0.64
CA LEU A 44 0.39 -7.21 -0.36
C LEU A 44 0.42 -8.38 -1.33
N HIS A 45 0.45 -8.04 -2.62
CA HIS A 45 0.51 -9.01 -3.71
C HIS A 45 1.71 -8.71 -4.62
N GLN A 46 2.24 -9.74 -5.22
CA GLN A 46 3.25 -9.63 -6.28
C GLN A 46 2.68 -10.27 -7.53
N ALA A 47 2.86 -9.63 -8.69
CA ALA A 47 2.33 -10.16 -9.94
C ALA A 47 2.97 -11.51 -10.25
N LEU A 48 2.17 -12.46 -10.76
CA LEU A 48 2.63 -13.80 -11.05
C LEU A 48 3.67 -13.83 -12.17
N ASP A 49 3.53 -12.93 -13.14
CA ASP A 49 4.34 -12.90 -14.36
C ASP A 49 5.35 -11.75 -14.37
N ASN A 50 5.43 -10.98 -13.29
CA ASN A 50 6.35 -9.85 -13.21
C ASN A 50 6.79 -9.62 -11.75
N PRO A 51 8.00 -10.09 -11.37
CA PRO A 51 8.47 -9.95 -9.98
C PRO A 51 8.73 -8.50 -9.56
N ALA A 52 8.77 -7.56 -10.51
CA ALA A 52 8.96 -6.15 -10.19
C ALA A 52 7.67 -5.43 -9.80
N LEU A 53 6.51 -6.05 -10.06
CA LEU A 53 5.21 -5.39 -9.86
C LEU A 53 4.54 -5.87 -8.59
N PHE A 54 4.23 -4.92 -7.71
CA PHE A 54 3.57 -5.16 -6.42
C PHE A 54 2.28 -4.40 -6.34
N LEU A 55 1.34 -4.93 -5.58
CA LEU A 55 0.03 -4.30 -5.39
C LEU A 55 -0.41 -4.48 -3.93
N PHE A 56 -0.82 -3.38 -3.30
CA PHE A 56 -1.57 -3.43 -2.05
C PHE A 56 -3.06 -3.34 -2.36
N HIS A 57 -3.83 -4.23 -1.75
CA HIS A 57 -5.28 -4.13 -1.69
C HIS A 57 -5.66 -3.85 -0.24
N GLU A 58 -6.30 -2.70 -0.01
CA GLU A 58 -6.61 -2.22 1.33
C GLU A 58 -8.07 -1.79 1.41
N ASN A 59 -8.66 -1.98 2.58
CA ASN A 59 -9.95 -1.41 2.89
C ASN A 59 -9.88 -0.70 4.24
N TRP A 60 -10.43 0.49 4.30
CA TRP A 60 -10.43 1.35 5.48
C TRP A 60 -11.86 1.75 5.82
N THR A 61 -12.13 1.99 7.10
CA THR A 61 -13.48 2.41 7.53
C THR A 61 -13.87 3.77 6.98
N GLY A 62 -12.90 4.61 6.60
CA GLY A 62 -13.16 5.90 6.01
C GLY A 62 -11.88 6.63 5.63
N LYS A 63 -12.06 7.79 4.99
CA LYS A 63 -10.95 8.62 4.51
C LYS A 63 -10.07 9.14 5.65
N ALA A 64 -10.67 9.49 6.79
CA ALA A 64 -9.91 10.01 7.92
C ALA A 64 -8.92 8.96 8.45
N GLN A 65 -9.30 7.69 8.48
CA GLN A 65 -8.45 6.61 8.93
C GLN A 65 -7.31 6.35 7.94
N LEU A 66 -7.59 6.40 6.65
CA LEU A 66 -6.58 6.31 5.62
C LEU A 66 -5.58 7.47 5.73
N ASP A 67 -6.07 8.70 5.90
CA ASP A 67 -5.21 9.88 6.00
C ASP A 67 -4.28 9.77 7.22
N ALA A 68 -4.79 9.31 8.35
CA ALA A 68 -3.98 9.10 9.55
C ALA A 68 -2.88 8.05 9.31
N HIS A 69 -3.22 6.96 8.62
CA HIS A 69 -2.25 5.92 8.23
C HIS A 69 -1.14 6.50 7.35
N LEU A 70 -1.52 7.28 6.33
CA LEU A 70 -0.56 7.85 5.38
C LEU A 70 0.39 8.87 6.02
N GLN A 71 0.02 9.46 7.16
CA GLN A 71 0.85 10.44 7.86
C GLN A 71 1.84 9.83 8.84
N LYS A 72 1.81 8.52 9.04
CA LYS A 72 2.71 7.87 10.00
C LYS A 72 4.17 8.00 9.54
N PRO A 73 5.07 8.46 10.42
CA PRO A 73 6.48 8.63 10.04
C PRO A 73 7.14 7.34 9.55
N ASP A 74 6.83 6.20 10.15
CA ASP A 74 7.40 4.91 9.75
C ASP A 74 6.99 4.54 8.33
N LEU A 75 5.70 4.75 7.99
CA LEU A 75 5.22 4.50 6.64
C LEU A 75 5.92 5.42 5.64
N GLN A 76 6.02 6.70 5.96
CA GLN A 76 6.65 7.67 5.06
C GLN A 76 8.13 7.36 4.86
N ALA A 77 8.84 6.89 5.88
CA ALA A 77 10.23 6.49 5.76
C ALA A 77 10.38 5.31 4.77
N VAL A 78 9.51 4.30 4.89
CA VAL A 78 9.51 3.15 3.97
C VAL A 78 9.19 3.61 2.54
N LEU A 79 8.17 4.43 2.37
CA LEU A 79 7.79 4.92 1.04
C LEU A 79 8.89 5.78 0.41
N GLY A 80 9.64 6.53 1.23
CA GLY A 80 10.80 7.28 0.76
C GLY A 80 11.89 6.37 0.21
N ARG A 81 12.22 5.28 0.91
CA ARG A 81 13.19 4.30 0.44
C ARG A 81 12.70 3.58 -0.82
N VAL A 82 11.45 3.17 -0.82
CA VAL A 82 10.82 2.52 -1.98
C VAL A 82 10.85 3.44 -3.20
N GLY A 83 10.58 4.74 -3.00
CA GLY A 83 10.60 5.71 -4.09
C GLY A 83 11.95 5.79 -4.80
N GLN A 84 13.06 5.56 -4.08
CA GLN A 84 14.39 5.54 -4.67
C GLN A 84 14.67 4.27 -5.46
N MET A 85 13.94 3.20 -5.19
CA MET A 85 14.10 1.90 -5.85
C MET A 85 13.01 1.61 -6.88
N ALA A 86 12.02 2.48 -7.00
CA ALA A 86 10.90 2.31 -7.91
C ALA A 86 11.24 2.82 -9.31
N ALA A 87 10.72 2.15 -10.32
CA ALA A 87 10.89 2.55 -11.73
C ALA A 87 10.08 3.79 -12.05
N GLU A 88 8.98 4.02 -11.31
CA GLU A 88 8.07 5.13 -11.48
C GLU A 88 7.41 5.44 -10.14
N PRO A 89 6.80 6.63 -9.95
CA PRO A 89 6.10 6.92 -8.70
C PRO A 89 4.99 5.91 -8.44
N PRO A 90 4.78 5.51 -7.16
CA PRO A 90 3.67 4.63 -6.83
C PRO A 90 2.33 5.20 -7.28
N GLN A 91 1.47 4.33 -7.80
CA GLN A 91 0.13 4.70 -8.23
C GLN A 91 -0.86 4.28 -7.14
N ILE A 92 -1.47 5.27 -6.49
CA ILE A 92 -2.45 5.03 -5.42
C ILE A 92 -3.81 5.51 -5.91
N THR A 93 -4.77 4.60 -5.99
CA THR A 93 -6.12 4.89 -6.44
C THR A 93 -7.13 4.53 -5.38
N LEU A 94 -8.18 5.34 -5.26
CA LEU A 94 -9.22 5.19 -4.27
C LEU A 94 -10.51 4.74 -4.95
N TRP A 95 -11.20 3.78 -4.33
CA TRP A 95 -12.34 3.12 -4.93
C TRP A 95 -13.48 3.01 -3.92
N GLU A 96 -14.69 3.00 -4.43
CA GLU A 96 -15.88 2.71 -3.65
C GLU A 96 -16.46 1.38 -4.14
N LYS A 97 -16.74 0.47 -3.22
CA LYS A 97 -17.40 -0.79 -3.58
C LYS A 97 -18.85 -0.50 -3.92
N ILE A 98 -19.27 -0.89 -5.12
CA ILE A 98 -20.64 -0.67 -5.59
C ILE A 98 -21.40 -1.97 -5.83
N GLY A 99 -20.79 -3.09 -5.62
CA GLY A 99 -21.45 -4.39 -5.85
C GLY A 99 -20.73 -5.54 -5.21
#